data_9d5d48f7a5445dccebc8a7dfe45d1c05
#
_entry.id   9d5d48f7a5445dccebc8a7dfe45d1c05
#
_cell.length_a   1.000
_cell.length_b   1.000
_cell.length_c   1.000
_cell.angle_alpha   90.00
_cell.angle_beta   90.00
_cell.angle_gamma   90.00
#
_symmetry.space_group_name_H-M   'P 1'
#
loop_
_entity.id
_entity.type
_entity.pdbx_description
1 polymer ?
#
loop_
_entity_poly.entity_id
_entity_poly.type
_entity_poly.pdbx_seq_one_letter_code
_entity_poly.pdbx_strand_id
1 'polypeptide(L)'
;MDLFKQSDEKRAERMKKLYERHKKIHALLKKHASDILDSDNFNSTKQHLQHGSMTVHKHCMDVARYSILLNKRLGLKCNQHDLIRGALLHDYFLYDWHDKEYLSQRKRLHGFWHPGIALKNAEKEYKLNNRQREIIKKHMWPLSVVPPTCREAWVVTAADKYCSLMETVGLHKGHGAQAS
;
A
#
# COMPACT_ATOMS: atom_id res chain seq x y z
N MET A 1 -27.87 18.94 29.37
CA MET A 1 -26.64 18.28 29.84
C MET A 1 -26.46 16.87 29.28
N ASP A 2 -27.51 16.24 28.76
CA ASP A 2 -27.50 14.83 28.30
C ASP A 2 -26.94 14.62 26.86
N LEU A 3 -27.22 15.54 25.94
CA LEU A 3 -26.82 15.43 24.54
C LEU A 3 -25.29 15.46 24.32
N PHE A 4 -24.58 16.24 25.10
CA PHE A 4 -23.10 16.30 25.04
C PHE A 4 -22.47 15.00 25.52
N LYS A 5 -22.99 14.40 26.60
CA LYS A 5 -22.50 13.15 27.15
C LYS A 5 -22.71 11.97 26.20
N GLN A 6 -23.87 11.91 25.53
CA GLN A 6 -24.14 10.92 24.51
C GLN A 6 -23.24 11.06 23.26
N SER A 7 -22.89 12.29 22.89
CA SER A 7 -21.95 12.58 21.81
C SER A 7 -20.54 12.04 22.10
N ASP A 8 -20.06 12.28 23.33
CA ASP A 8 -18.73 11.82 23.77
C ASP A 8 -18.64 10.31 23.91
N GLU A 9 -19.68 9.65 24.41
CA GLU A 9 -19.74 8.18 24.48
C GLU A 9 -19.71 7.54 23.09
N LYS A 10 -20.50 8.05 22.13
CA LYS A 10 -20.46 7.60 20.73
C LYS A 10 -19.10 7.81 20.06
N ARG A 11 -18.45 8.94 20.37
CA ARG A 11 -17.11 9.23 19.87
C ARG A 11 -16.06 8.26 20.45
N ALA A 12 -16.11 8.00 21.74
CA ALA A 12 -15.22 7.06 22.43
C ALA A 12 -15.40 5.62 21.89
N GLU A 13 -16.65 5.18 21.70
CA GLU A 13 -16.93 3.87 21.12
C GLU A 13 -16.42 3.75 19.67
N ARG A 14 -16.58 4.80 18.85
CA ARG A 14 -16.05 4.85 17.48
C ARG A 14 -14.51 4.76 17.48
N MET A 15 -13.85 5.48 18.39
CA MET A 15 -12.39 5.43 18.52
C MET A 15 -11.91 4.04 18.96
N LYS A 16 -12.58 3.41 19.91
CA LYS A 16 -12.30 2.03 20.34
C LYS A 16 -12.43 1.04 19.17
N LYS A 17 -13.50 1.12 18.39
CA LYS A 17 -13.69 0.27 17.20
C LYS A 17 -12.61 0.50 16.14
N LEU A 18 -12.16 1.75 15.96
CA LEU A 18 -11.08 2.10 15.05
C LEU A 18 -9.74 1.51 15.52
N TYR A 19 -9.42 1.65 16.80
CA TYR A 19 -8.22 1.08 17.40
C TYR A 19 -8.16 -0.44 17.25
N GLU A 20 -9.24 -1.14 17.60
CA GLU A 20 -9.31 -2.60 17.44
C GLU A 20 -9.17 -3.05 15.99
N ARG A 21 -9.72 -2.29 15.05
CA ARG A 21 -9.54 -2.54 13.62
C ARG A 21 -8.09 -2.39 13.20
N HIS A 22 -7.40 -1.34 13.65
CA HIS A 22 -5.98 -1.11 13.35
C HIS A 22 -5.11 -2.24 13.92
N LYS A 23 -5.36 -2.64 15.17
CA LYS A 23 -4.67 -3.75 15.81
C LYS A 23 -4.81 -5.06 15.01
N LYS A 24 -6.02 -5.38 14.55
CA LYS A 24 -6.27 -6.56 13.72
C LYS A 24 -5.55 -6.51 12.38
N ILE A 25 -5.55 -5.35 11.70
CA ILE A 25 -4.84 -5.17 10.43
C ILE A 25 -3.33 -5.33 10.65
N HIS A 26 -2.77 -4.71 11.69
CA HIS A 26 -1.36 -4.83 12.01
C HIS A 26 -0.95 -6.28 12.30
N ALA A 27 -1.77 -7.02 13.03
CA ALA A 27 -1.54 -8.45 13.26
C ALA A 27 -1.54 -9.27 11.97
N LEU A 28 -2.43 -8.96 11.01
CA LEU A 28 -2.44 -9.60 9.70
C LEU A 28 -1.20 -9.28 8.88
N LEU A 29 -0.76 -8.02 8.86
CA LEU A 29 0.46 -7.60 8.18
C LEU A 29 1.66 -8.37 8.75
N LYS A 30 1.84 -8.39 10.07
CA LYS A 30 2.91 -9.15 10.71
C LYS A 30 2.84 -10.66 10.43
N LYS A 31 1.65 -11.24 10.49
CA LYS A 31 1.47 -12.68 10.24
C LYS A 31 1.91 -13.10 8.84
N HIS A 32 1.69 -12.27 7.83
CA HIS A 32 1.86 -12.64 6.42
C HIS A 32 3.09 -12.03 5.75
N ALA A 33 3.72 -11.04 6.37
CA ALA A 33 4.81 -10.29 5.76
C ALA A 33 5.81 -9.72 6.77
N SER A 34 6.08 -10.40 7.89
CA SER A 34 7.09 -9.96 8.87
C SER A 34 8.46 -9.81 8.23
N ASP A 35 8.84 -10.73 7.35
CA ASP A 35 10.09 -10.69 6.59
C ASP A 35 10.24 -9.42 5.73
N ILE A 36 9.14 -8.90 5.17
CA ILE A 36 9.14 -7.64 4.41
C ILE A 36 9.20 -6.45 5.38
N LEU A 37 8.34 -6.45 6.41
CA LEU A 37 8.22 -5.34 7.36
C LEU A 37 9.50 -5.08 8.16
N ASP A 38 10.25 -6.14 8.45
CA ASP A 38 11.49 -6.10 9.23
C ASP A 38 12.74 -5.94 8.33
N SER A 39 12.58 -5.92 6.99
CA SER A 39 13.67 -5.76 6.03
C SER A 39 14.22 -4.32 6.04
N ASP A 40 15.54 -4.18 6.06
CA ASP A 40 16.24 -2.90 5.97
C ASP A 40 15.91 -2.18 4.66
N ASN A 41 15.87 -2.92 3.54
CA ASN A 41 15.57 -2.37 2.23
C ASN A 41 14.11 -1.86 2.14
N PHE A 42 13.13 -2.60 2.69
CA PHE A 42 11.76 -2.10 2.75
C PHE A 42 11.67 -0.86 3.66
N ASN A 43 12.39 -0.85 4.78
CA ASN A 43 12.44 0.30 5.67
C ASN A 43 13.17 1.51 5.05
N SER A 44 14.15 1.31 4.16
CA SER A 44 14.82 2.41 3.45
C SER A 44 13.88 3.19 2.54
N THR A 45 12.77 2.56 2.08
CA THR A 45 11.75 3.25 1.27
C THR A 45 11.01 4.39 2.02
N LYS A 46 11.25 4.54 3.33
CA LYS A 46 10.84 5.73 4.11
C LYS A 46 11.55 7.01 3.67
N GLN A 47 12.68 6.89 3.00
CA GLN A 47 13.48 8.02 2.49
C GLN A 47 13.12 8.40 1.05
N HIS A 48 12.34 7.59 0.35
CA HIS A 48 11.96 7.82 -1.04
C HIS A 48 10.54 8.36 -1.13
N LEU A 49 10.37 9.47 -1.87
CA LEU A 49 9.06 10.09 -2.05
C LEU A 49 8.26 9.38 -3.15
N GLN A 50 6.97 9.20 -2.91
CA GLN A 50 6.02 8.64 -3.87
C GLN A 50 5.21 9.74 -4.54
N HIS A 51 4.44 10.51 -3.76
CA HIS A 51 3.63 11.63 -4.22
C HIS A 51 3.65 12.75 -3.18
N GLY A 52 4.05 13.97 -3.58
CA GLY A 52 4.12 15.11 -2.67
C GLY A 52 5.04 14.83 -1.47
N SER A 53 4.48 14.80 -0.26
CA SER A 53 5.20 14.46 0.99
C SER A 53 5.06 12.98 1.40
N MET A 54 4.37 12.16 0.58
CA MET A 54 4.13 10.75 0.87
C MET A 54 5.34 9.91 0.50
N THR A 55 5.83 9.09 1.43
CA THR A 55 6.92 8.16 1.15
C THR A 55 6.40 6.86 0.53
N VAL A 56 7.25 6.18 -0.26
CA VAL A 56 6.95 4.86 -0.84
C VAL A 56 6.54 3.87 0.23
N HIS A 57 7.26 3.83 1.36
CA HIS A 57 6.92 2.99 2.50
C HIS A 57 5.48 3.20 2.99
N LYS A 58 5.13 4.47 3.24
CA LYS A 58 3.80 4.81 3.77
C LYS A 58 2.71 4.49 2.76
N HIS A 59 2.92 4.80 1.49
CA HIS A 59 2.01 4.43 0.39
C HIS A 59 1.76 2.92 0.35
N CYS A 60 2.81 2.10 0.28
CA CYS A 60 2.69 0.64 0.27
C CYS A 60 1.95 0.09 1.49
N MET A 61 2.23 0.63 2.68
CA MET A 61 1.52 0.27 3.92
C MET A 61 0.03 0.63 3.86
N ASP A 62 -0.31 1.78 3.32
CA ASP A 62 -1.69 2.22 3.19
C ASP A 62 -2.44 1.40 2.13
N VAL A 63 -1.82 1.12 0.97
CA VAL A 63 -2.38 0.22 -0.05
C VAL A 63 -2.64 -1.18 0.53
N ALA A 64 -1.72 -1.73 1.31
CA ALA A 64 -1.92 -3.03 1.95
C ALA A 64 -3.09 -3.01 2.95
N ARG A 65 -3.21 -1.96 3.76
CA ARG A 65 -4.33 -1.77 4.70
C ARG A 65 -5.67 -1.65 3.98
N TYR A 66 -5.74 -0.82 2.93
CA TYR A 66 -6.97 -0.66 2.13
C TYR A 66 -7.34 -1.92 1.39
N SER A 67 -6.37 -2.68 0.87
CA SER A 67 -6.60 -3.98 0.24
C SER A 67 -7.25 -4.98 1.20
N ILE A 68 -6.77 -5.07 2.44
CA ILE A 68 -7.36 -5.92 3.49
C ILE A 68 -8.80 -5.49 3.78
N LEU A 69 -9.04 -4.18 3.92
CA LEU A 69 -10.36 -3.63 4.22
C LEU A 69 -11.35 -3.88 3.07
N LEU A 70 -10.92 -3.65 1.84
CA LEU A 70 -11.72 -3.84 0.63
C LEU A 70 -12.10 -5.32 0.45
N ASN A 71 -11.12 -6.22 0.57
CA ASN A 71 -11.35 -7.67 0.54
C ASN A 71 -12.39 -8.10 1.58
N LYS A 72 -12.26 -7.62 2.82
CA LYS A 72 -13.20 -7.93 3.90
C LYS A 72 -14.58 -7.35 3.66
N ARG A 73 -14.67 -6.08 3.26
CA ARG A 73 -15.95 -5.36 3.07
C ARG A 73 -16.78 -5.96 1.93
N LEU A 74 -16.13 -6.38 0.86
CA LEU A 74 -16.79 -6.94 -0.33
C LEU A 74 -16.87 -8.47 -0.31
N GLY A 75 -16.33 -9.14 0.72
CA GLY A 75 -16.38 -10.60 0.84
C GLY A 75 -15.65 -11.34 -0.30
N LEU A 76 -14.59 -10.75 -0.87
CA LEU A 76 -13.94 -11.25 -2.10
C LEU A 76 -13.16 -12.55 -1.92
N LYS A 77 -12.92 -13.00 -0.67
CA LYS A 77 -12.21 -14.24 -0.33
C LYS A 77 -10.82 -14.36 -1.00
N CYS A 78 -10.09 -13.23 -1.12
CA CYS A 78 -8.72 -13.22 -1.60
C CYS A 78 -7.81 -14.02 -0.67
N ASN A 79 -6.76 -14.63 -1.24
CA ASN A 79 -5.67 -15.18 -0.44
C ASN A 79 -4.95 -14.04 0.29
N GLN A 80 -5.04 -13.99 1.62
CA GLN A 80 -4.52 -12.89 2.41
C GLN A 80 -3.00 -12.76 2.37
N HIS A 81 -2.28 -13.89 2.30
CA HIS A 81 -0.83 -13.89 2.18
C HIS A 81 -0.39 -13.21 0.87
N ASP A 82 -1.00 -13.59 -0.26
CA ASP A 82 -0.66 -13.04 -1.56
C ASP A 82 -1.09 -11.58 -1.69
N LEU A 83 -2.29 -11.25 -1.20
CA LEU A 83 -2.82 -9.89 -1.21
C LEU A 83 -1.91 -8.92 -0.45
N ILE A 84 -1.51 -9.29 0.77
CA ILE A 84 -0.70 -8.44 1.64
C ILE A 84 0.71 -8.27 1.08
N ARG A 85 1.37 -9.35 0.71
CA ARG A 85 2.74 -9.29 0.16
C ARG A 85 2.78 -8.57 -1.16
N GLY A 86 1.84 -8.85 -2.07
CA GLY A 86 1.72 -8.14 -3.33
C GLY A 86 1.49 -6.65 -3.15
N ALA A 87 0.61 -6.26 -2.21
CA ALA A 87 0.35 -4.86 -1.91
C ALA A 87 1.54 -4.13 -1.27
N LEU A 88 2.32 -4.79 -0.40
CA LEU A 88 3.52 -4.18 0.19
C LEU A 88 4.65 -4.00 -0.85
N LEU A 89 4.71 -4.86 -1.85
CA LEU A 89 5.79 -4.90 -2.83
C LEU A 89 5.42 -4.32 -4.20
N HIS A 90 4.18 -3.81 -4.40
CA HIS A 90 3.74 -3.35 -5.72
C HIS A 90 4.60 -2.19 -6.26
N ASP A 91 5.05 -1.31 -5.36
CA ASP A 91 5.91 -0.15 -5.63
C ASP A 91 7.27 -0.27 -4.92
N TYR A 92 7.84 -1.49 -4.89
CA TYR A 92 9.12 -1.76 -4.26
C TYR A 92 10.29 -1.27 -5.11
N PHE A 93 10.47 0.05 -5.16
CA PHE A 93 11.65 0.67 -5.75
C PHE A 93 12.51 1.32 -4.67
N LEU A 94 13.83 1.14 -4.83
CA LEU A 94 14.85 1.50 -3.87
C LEU A 94 15.63 2.74 -4.35
N TYR A 95 14.93 3.73 -4.93
CA TYR A 95 15.50 4.98 -5.42
C TYR A 95 14.44 6.08 -5.46
N ASP A 96 14.88 7.33 -5.39
CA ASP A 96 13.99 8.48 -5.62
C ASP A 96 13.78 8.68 -7.12
N TRP A 97 12.59 8.40 -7.60
CA TRP A 97 12.23 8.58 -9.01
C TRP A 97 12.02 10.05 -9.40
N HIS A 98 12.04 10.99 -8.44
CA HIS A 98 12.05 12.43 -8.68
C HIS A 98 13.46 12.97 -8.90
N ASP A 99 14.52 12.16 -8.68
CA ASP A 99 15.88 12.58 -8.90
C ASP A 99 16.09 12.97 -10.37
N LYS A 100 16.56 14.21 -10.59
CA LYS A 100 16.77 14.80 -11.93
C LYS A 100 17.78 14.02 -12.78
N GLU A 101 18.75 13.41 -12.17
CA GLU A 101 19.76 12.61 -12.86
C GLU A 101 19.14 11.32 -13.40
N TYR A 102 18.27 10.68 -12.64
CA TYR A 102 17.51 9.51 -13.07
C TYR A 102 16.48 9.84 -14.16
N LEU A 103 15.79 10.99 -14.02
CA LEU A 103 14.82 11.48 -15.01
C LEU A 103 15.43 11.91 -16.33
N SER A 104 16.72 12.36 -16.34
CA SER A 104 17.41 12.78 -17.57
C SER A 104 17.60 11.62 -18.56
N GLN A 105 17.74 10.42 -18.06
CA GLN A 105 17.97 9.22 -18.88
C GLN A 105 16.67 8.53 -19.35
N ARG A 106 15.49 8.80 -18.73
CA ARG A 106 14.22 8.08 -19.01
C ARG A 106 12.97 8.97 -18.97
N LYS A 107 13.01 10.10 -19.60
CA LYS A 107 12.10 11.25 -19.45
C LYS A 107 10.59 11.08 -19.66
N ARG A 108 10.02 9.96 -20.03
CA ARG A 108 8.60 9.98 -20.47
C ARG A 108 7.64 8.91 -19.94
N LEU A 109 8.09 7.81 -19.30
CA LEU A 109 7.19 6.67 -19.10
C LEU A 109 7.41 5.95 -17.75
N HIS A 110 7.70 6.65 -16.66
CA HIS A 110 7.89 6.02 -15.34
C HIS A 110 6.70 5.11 -14.98
N GLY A 111 5.48 5.57 -15.17
CA GLY A 111 4.26 4.80 -14.91
C GLY A 111 4.15 3.47 -15.66
N PHE A 112 4.83 3.31 -16.80
CA PHE A 112 4.84 2.05 -17.57
C PHE A 112 5.96 1.08 -17.15
N TRP A 113 7.06 1.60 -16.57
CA TRP A 113 8.24 0.78 -16.29
C TRP A 113 8.40 0.40 -14.82
N HIS A 114 7.85 1.20 -13.89
CA HIS A 114 8.04 0.94 -12.47
C HIS A 114 7.52 -0.42 -11.99
N PRO A 115 6.39 -1.00 -12.51
CA PRO A 115 5.98 -2.32 -12.07
C PRO A 115 7.02 -3.40 -12.35
N GLY A 116 7.72 -3.28 -13.49
CA GLY A 116 8.79 -4.21 -13.85
C GLY A 116 10.02 -4.05 -12.95
N ILE A 117 10.34 -2.83 -12.55
CA ILE A 117 11.45 -2.54 -11.63
C ILE A 117 11.12 -3.04 -10.23
N ALA A 118 9.91 -2.74 -9.73
CA ALA A 118 9.44 -3.21 -8.44
C ALA A 118 9.46 -4.74 -8.37
N LEU A 119 8.97 -5.43 -9.41
CA LEU A 119 9.03 -6.88 -9.51
C LEU A 119 10.46 -7.41 -9.46
N LYS A 120 11.36 -6.84 -10.28
CA LYS A 120 12.77 -7.26 -10.30
C LYS A 120 13.48 -7.07 -8.96
N ASN A 121 13.18 -5.98 -8.25
CA ASN A 121 13.75 -5.74 -6.92
C ASN A 121 13.17 -6.72 -5.89
N ALA A 122 11.86 -6.93 -5.90
CA ALA A 122 11.21 -7.87 -4.99
C ALA A 122 11.70 -9.32 -5.20
N GLU A 123 11.93 -9.76 -6.45
CA GLU A 123 12.44 -11.11 -6.75
C GLU A 123 13.87 -11.36 -6.31
N LYS A 124 14.67 -10.31 -6.12
CA LYS A 124 16.05 -10.47 -5.58
C LYS A 124 16.07 -10.81 -4.11
N GLU A 125 15.04 -10.40 -3.36
CA GLU A 125 15.02 -10.49 -1.90
C GLU A 125 13.96 -11.47 -1.39
N TYR A 126 12.87 -11.63 -2.14
CA TYR A 126 11.73 -12.44 -1.70
C TYR A 126 11.38 -13.53 -2.69
N LYS A 127 11.07 -14.71 -2.17
CA LYS A 127 10.55 -15.81 -2.99
C LYS A 127 9.07 -15.55 -3.30
N LEU A 128 8.79 -14.99 -4.48
CA LEU A 128 7.45 -14.65 -4.92
C LEU A 128 6.79 -15.82 -5.67
N ASN A 129 5.49 -16.04 -5.42
CA ASN A 129 4.67 -16.91 -6.24
C ASN A 129 4.07 -16.15 -7.45
N ASN A 130 3.43 -16.88 -8.36
CA ASN A 130 2.88 -16.31 -9.61
C ASN A 130 1.83 -15.24 -9.34
N ARG A 131 1.01 -15.37 -8.29
CA ARG A 131 -0.02 -14.40 -7.95
C ARG A 131 0.58 -13.10 -7.42
N GLN A 132 1.59 -13.18 -6.56
CA GLN A 132 2.32 -12.02 -6.05
C GLN A 132 3.03 -11.27 -7.19
N ARG A 133 3.66 -12.00 -8.12
CA ARG A 133 4.25 -11.43 -9.35
C ARG A 133 3.20 -10.70 -10.19
N GLU A 134 2.04 -11.30 -10.37
CA GLU A 134 0.95 -10.69 -11.12
C GLU A 134 0.45 -9.41 -10.49
N ILE A 135 0.26 -9.39 -9.15
CA ILE A 135 -0.14 -8.20 -8.41
C ILE A 135 0.83 -7.07 -8.70
N ILE A 136 2.14 -7.31 -8.49
CA ILE A 136 3.18 -6.30 -8.68
C ILE A 136 3.22 -5.84 -10.14
N LYS A 137 3.17 -6.76 -11.10
CA LYS A 137 3.34 -6.43 -12.52
C LYS A 137 2.16 -5.67 -13.12
N LYS A 138 0.93 -5.91 -12.62
CA LYS A 138 -0.30 -5.42 -13.26
C LYS A 138 -1.06 -4.35 -12.48
N HIS A 139 -0.55 -3.88 -11.32
CA HIS A 139 -1.25 -2.89 -10.49
C HIS A 139 -1.52 -1.57 -11.24
N MET A 140 -0.73 -1.24 -12.25
CA MET A 140 -0.87 -0.01 -13.03
C MET A 140 -1.98 -0.06 -14.10
N TRP A 141 -2.75 -1.16 -14.19
CA TRP A 141 -3.89 -1.14 -15.10
C TRP A 141 -4.84 0.06 -14.80
N PRO A 142 -5.38 0.77 -15.84
CA PRO A 142 -5.33 0.51 -17.29
C PRO A 142 -4.11 1.09 -18.02
N LEU A 143 -3.16 1.75 -17.34
CA LEU A 143 -1.92 2.21 -18.00
C LEU A 143 -1.14 1.04 -18.58
N SER A 144 -1.03 -0.08 -17.87
CA SER A 144 -0.57 -1.34 -18.43
C SER A 144 -1.71 -1.96 -19.25
N VAL A 145 -1.44 -2.34 -20.52
CA VAL A 145 -2.45 -2.84 -21.47
C VAL A 145 -3.05 -4.18 -21.02
N VAL A 146 -2.29 -4.98 -20.26
CA VAL A 146 -2.73 -6.31 -19.83
C VAL A 146 -3.45 -6.22 -18.49
N PRO A 147 -4.76 -6.54 -18.43
CA PRO A 147 -5.54 -6.44 -17.20
C PRO A 147 -5.11 -7.50 -16.15
N PRO A 148 -5.39 -7.27 -14.87
CA PRO A 148 -5.30 -8.28 -13.84
C PRO A 148 -6.17 -9.50 -14.15
N THR A 149 -5.69 -10.71 -13.82
CA THR A 149 -6.44 -11.95 -14.02
C THR A 149 -6.88 -12.59 -12.69
N CYS A 150 -6.30 -12.19 -11.57
CA CYS A 150 -6.70 -12.68 -10.24
C CYS A 150 -7.35 -11.57 -9.39
N ARG A 151 -8.18 -12.00 -8.44
CA ARG A 151 -8.92 -11.08 -7.54
C ARG A 151 -8.00 -10.18 -6.74
N GLU A 152 -6.91 -10.74 -6.24
CA GLU A 152 -5.93 -10.04 -5.44
C GLU A 152 -5.31 -8.86 -6.22
N ALA A 153 -4.97 -9.07 -7.49
CA ALA A 153 -4.43 -8.01 -8.33
C ALA A 153 -5.45 -6.90 -8.61
N TRP A 154 -6.74 -7.24 -8.82
CA TRP A 154 -7.81 -6.25 -8.95
C TRP A 154 -7.99 -5.43 -7.68
N VAL A 155 -7.96 -6.10 -6.51
CA VAL A 155 -8.10 -5.44 -5.21
C VAL A 155 -6.95 -4.47 -4.95
N VAL A 156 -5.71 -4.88 -5.23
CA VAL A 156 -4.53 -4.02 -5.05
C VAL A 156 -4.56 -2.86 -6.03
N THR A 157 -4.89 -3.10 -7.31
CA THR A 157 -5.05 -2.03 -8.31
C THR A 157 -6.08 -0.99 -7.85
N ALA A 158 -7.24 -1.42 -7.36
CA ALA A 158 -8.27 -0.49 -6.87
C ALA A 158 -7.83 0.27 -5.62
N ALA A 159 -7.16 -0.41 -4.68
CA ALA A 159 -6.64 0.20 -3.46
C ALA A 159 -5.54 1.22 -3.77
N ASP A 160 -4.61 0.91 -4.67
CA ASP A 160 -3.55 1.81 -5.14
C ASP A 160 -4.13 3.09 -5.75
N LYS A 161 -5.07 2.96 -6.72
CA LYS A 161 -5.72 4.12 -7.34
C LYS A 161 -6.43 5.00 -6.32
N TYR A 162 -7.11 4.37 -5.35
CA TYR A 162 -7.78 5.09 -4.27
C TYR A 162 -6.76 5.84 -3.39
N CYS A 163 -5.67 5.18 -2.95
CA CYS A 163 -4.64 5.80 -2.12
C CYS A 163 -3.98 6.97 -2.86
N SER A 164 -3.54 6.76 -4.12
CA SER A 164 -2.91 7.79 -4.94
C SER A 164 -3.82 9.01 -5.17
N LEU A 165 -5.13 8.80 -5.38
CA LEU A 165 -6.10 9.89 -5.48
C LEU A 165 -6.20 10.67 -4.17
N MET A 166 -6.33 10.00 -3.03
CA MET A 166 -6.43 10.64 -1.71
C MET A 166 -5.16 11.39 -1.33
N GLU A 167 -4.00 10.90 -1.72
CA GLU A 167 -2.70 11.56 -1.54
C GLU A 167 -2.61 12.83 -2.38
N THR A 168 -3.01 12.77 -3.65
CA THR A 168 -2.97 13.91 -4.58
C THR A 168 -3.90 15.05 -4.16
N VAL A 169 -5.11 14.73 -3.67
CA VAL A 169 -6.08 15.76 -3.21
C VAL A 169 -5.83 16.24 -1.78
N GLY A 170 -4.73 15.82 -1.14
CA GLY A 170 -4.36 16.27 0.22
C GLY A 170 -5.31 15.82 1.33
N LEU A 171 -6.24 14.91 1.04
CA LEU A 171 -7.22 14.38 2.00
C LEU A 171 -6.63 13.25 2.87
N HIS A 172 -5.39 12.89 2.66
CA HIS A 172 -4.67 11.92 3.48
C HIS A 172 -4.21 12.58 4.79
N LYS A 173 -5.17 12.89 5.66
CA LYS A 173 -4.87 13.31 7.04
C LYS A 173 -4.15 12.14 7.71
N GLY A 174 -2.83 12.27 7.81
CA GLY A 174 -2.00 11.32 8.51
C GLY A 174 -2.54 11.08 9.93
N HIS A 175 -2.95 9.87 10.22
CA HIS A 175 -3.05 9.36 11.58
C HIS A 175 -1.63 8.98 12.05
N GLY A 176 -0.72 9.95 11.99
CA GLY A 176 0.57 9.92 12.63
C GLY A 176 0.47 10.79 13.86
N ALA A 177 0.02 10.22 14.97
CA ALA A 177 0.27 10.81 16.26
C ALA A 177 1.78 10.92 16.43
N GLN A 178 2.27 12.13 16.50
CA GLN A 178 3.54 12.45 17.14
C GLN A 178 3.49 11.86 18.54
N ALA A 179 4.32 10.88 18.82
CA ALA A 179 4.77 10.56 20.15
C ALA A 179 6.24 10.98 20.19
N SER A 180 6.44 12.19 20.72
CA SER A 180 7.70 12.66 21.26
C SER A 180 8.06 11.81 22.48
#